data_10b41803eadc7e10503aa35ff9f4f9e1
#
_entry.id   10b41803eadc7e10503aa35ff9f4f9e1
#
_cell.length_a   1.000
_cell.length_b   1.000
_cell.length_c   1.000
_cell.angle_alpha   90.00
_cell.angle_beta   90.00
_cell.angle_gamma   90.00
#
_symmetry.space_group_name_H-M   'P 1'
#
loop_
_entity.id
_entity.type
_entity.pdbx_description
1 polymer ?
#
loop_
_entity_poly.entity_id
_entity_poly.type
_entity_poly.pdbx_seq_one_letter_code
_entity_poly.pdbx_strand_id
1 'polypeptide(L)'
;MASFGLGTDIEEIASRLGDAAQDLSGKTVLITGGLGFLGRYFIETFAKLNETVLSEPVRVVACDNLITAGKLGAEMPELANVEVRRQDVCQPIEWQGPLDYVIHAAGIASPFYYRAYPLETLEVAITGTKNMLELAEANDARFTFFSSSEIYGDPDPKHVPMAESYRGNVSCQGPRACYDESKRVGETLCYIYHTMNGTHTNTIRPFNVFGPGMQETDYRVLPNFASRIKGGLPLNVYGTGDQTRTFCYITDAMVGFLLVVLKGVPGEAYNIGNPTPEISMVDLVKQLEGVSARAFDYNLIEYPDSYPADEPLRRAPDIRKARLQLGYEPAVPLDDGLKRFLGWTDGIYTGAQ
;
A
#
# COMPACT_ATOMS: atom_id res chain seq x y z
N MET A 1 7.53 12.46 -20.76
CA MET A 1 7.96 11.62 -19.62
C MET A 1 6.89 10.58 -19.37
N ALA A 2 7.26 9.33 -19.07
CA ALA A 2 6.28 8.31 -18.73
C ALA A 2 5.62 8.68 -17.40
N SER A 3 4.29 8.69 -17.36
CA SER A 3 3.55 9.01 -16.13
C SER A 3 3.76 7.90 -15.10
N PHE A 4 3.93 8.27 -13.82
CA PHE A 4 4.03 7.32 -12.70
C PHE A 4 2.76 6.46 -12.60
N GLY A 5 1.59 7.06 -12.69
CA GLY A 5 0.29 6.41 -12.68
C GLY A 5 -0.51 6.72 -13.94
N LEU A 6 -1.76 6.26 -13.97
CA LEU A 6 -2.72 6.64 -14.99
C LEU A 6 -3.54 7.84 -14.48
N GLY A 7 -3.58 8.92 -15.26
CA GLY A 7 -4.43 10.07 -14.92
C GLY A 7 -5.89 9.71 -14.71
N THR A 8 -6.39 8.73 -15.46
CA THR A 8 -7.75 8.16 -15.31
C THR A 8 -7.97 7.50 -13.94
N ASP A 9 -6.94 6.88 -13.34
CA ASP A 9 -7.04 6.30 -12.01
C ASP A 9 -7.19 7.39 -10.94
N ILE A 10 -6.45 8.49 -11.08
CA ILE A 10 -6.55 9.63 -10.16
C ILE A 10 -7.93 10.29 -10.26
N GLU A 11 -8.46 10.46 -11.48
CA GLU A 11 -9.81 10.97 -11.70
C GLU A 11 -10.89 10.06 -11.10
N GLU A 12 -10.74 8.74 -11.27
CA GLU A 12 -11.64 7.75 -10.67
C GLU A 12 -11.64 7.83 -9.14
N ILE A 13 -10.46 7.90 -8.51
CA ILE A 13 -10.33 8.02 -7.05
C ILE A 13 -11.02 9.30 -6.56
N ALA A 14 -10.71 10.45 -7.17
CA ALA A 14 -11.30 11.74 -6.79
C ALA A 14 -12.83 11.74 -6.93
N SER A 15 -13.35 11.20 -8.03
CA SER A 15 -14.78 11.08 -8.28
C SER A 15 -15.49 10.18 -7.26
N ARG A 16 -14.90 9.04 -6.91
CA ARG A 16 -15.49 8.07 -5.97
C ARG A 16 -15.48 8.54 -4.52
N LEU A 17 -14.55 9.41 -4.14
CA LEU A 17 -14.57 10.04 -2.82
C LEU A 17 -15.71 11.04 -2.66
N GLY A 18 -16.05 11.76 -3.72
CA GLY A 18 -17.16 12.70 -3.74
C GLY A 18 -17.12 13.66 -2.56
N ASP A 19 -18.28 13.87 -1.91
CA ASP A 19 -18.42 14.80 -0.77
C ASP A 19 -17.55 14.43 0.44
N ALA A 20 -17.14 13.17 0.58
CA ALA A 20 -16.26 12.77 1.67
C ALA A 20 -14.91 13.50 1.63
N ALA A 21 -14.45 13.95 0.45
CA ALA A 21 -13.21 14.69 0.31
C ALA A 21 -13.27 16.09 0.92
N GLN A 22 -14.46 16.68 1.15
CA GLN A 22 -14.59 18.04 1.70
C GLN A 22 -13.97 18.20 3.09
N ASP A 23 -13.83 17.11 3.85
CA ASP A 23 -13.14 17.12 5.15
C ASP A 23 -11.64 17.52 5.03
N LEU A 24 -11.08 17.50 3.81
CA LEU A 24 -9.73 17.97 3.51
C LEU A 24 -9.64 19.45 3.19
N SER A 25 -10.76 20.13 2.99
CA SER A 25 -10.75 21.54 2.55
C SER A 25 -10.04 22.44 3.57
N GLY A 26 -9.00 23.16 3.10
CA GLY A 26 -8.17 24.05 3.92
C GLY A 26 -7.25 23.33 4.92
N LYS A 27 -7.14 22.00 4.86
CA LYS A 27 -6.35 21.18 5.77
C LYS A 27 -4.89 21.07 5.36
N THR A 28 -4.04 20.69 6.32
CA THR A 28 -2.63 20.35 6.08
C THR A 28 -2.39 18.89 6.38
N VAL A 29 -1.80 18.18 5.42
CA VAL A 29 -1.51 16.74 5.47
C VAL A 29 -0.01 16.51 5.37
N LEU A 30 0.57 15.79 6.32
CA LEU A 30 1.89 15.22 6.23
C LEU A 30 1.79 13.77 5.74
N ILE A 31 2.52 13.45 4.66
CA ILE A 31 2.65 12.08 4.14
C ILE A 31 4.09 11.64 4.24
N THR A 32 4.37 10.56 4.92
CA THR A 32 5.70 9.93 4.94
C THR A 32 5.74 8.74 4.00
N GLY A 33 6.89 8.48 3.37
CA GLY A 33 6.96 7.54 2.24
C GLY A 33 6.26 8.12 0.99
N GLY A 34 6.26 9.45 0.87
CA GLY A 34 5.47 10.19 -0.11
C GLY A 34 5.86 9.91 -1.56
N LEU A 35 7.09 9.52 -1.82
CA LEU A 35 7.58 9.21 -3.18
C LEU A 35 7.53 7.70 -3.50
N GLY A 36 7.04 6.88 -2.57
CA GLY A 36 6.74 5.46 -2.80
C GLY A 36 5.48 5.25 -3.64
N PHE A 37 5.17 3.99 -3.93
CA PHE A 37 4.02 3.59 -4.75
C PHE A 37 2.70 4.20 -4.26
N LEU A 38 2.33 4.00 -3.00
CA LEU A 38 1.08 4.53 -2.44
C LEU A 38 1.13 6.04 -2.18
N GLY A 39 2.29 6.53 -1.71
CA GLY A 39 2.47 7.94 -1.36
C GLY A 39 2.18 8.88 -2.55
N ARG A 40 2.65 8.51 -3.74
CA ARG A 40 2.40 9.28 -4.96
C ARG A 40 0.92 9.34 -5.33
N TYR A 41 0.19 8.23 -5.18
CA TYR A 41 -1.25 8.24 -5.41
C TYR A 41 -1.99 9.19 -4.45
N PHE A 42 -1.58 9.26 -3.19
CA PHE A 42 -2.12 10.26 -2.26
C PHE A 42 -1.87 11.68 -2.76
N ILE A 43 -0.62 11.98 -3.11
CA ILE A 43 -0.20 13.33 -3.54
C ILE A 43 -0.95 13.75 -4.80
N GLU A 44 -0.98 12.90 -5.84
CA GLU A 44 -1.67 13.18 -7.09
C GLU A 44 -3.19 13.29 -6.90
N THR A 45 -3.76 12.44 -6.02
CA THR A 45 -5.19 12.53 -5.67
C THR A 45 -5.51 13.84 -4.96
N PHE A 46 -4.71 14.28 -3.99
CA PHE A 46 -4.92 15.55 -3.30
C PHE A 46 -4.77 16.75 -4.26
N ALA A 47 -3.80 16.72 -5.16
CA ALA A 47 -3.66 17.73 -6.19
C ALA A 47 -4.92 17.78 -7.09
N LYS A 48 -5.46 16.62 -7.49
CA LYS A 48 -6.68 16.54 -8.30
C LYS A 48 -7.91 17.04 -7.54
N LEU A 49 -8.04 16.69 -6.26
CA LEU A 49 -9.12 17.17 -5.41
C LEU A 49 -9.08 18.70 -5.25
N ASN A 50 -7.88 19.30 -5.15
CA ASN A 50 -7.70 20.75 -5.14
C ASN A 50 -8.22 21.44 -6.42
N GLU A 51 -8.13 20.76 -7.56
CA GLU A 51 -8.59 21.29 -8.84
C GLU A 51 -10.10 21.14 -9.04
N THR A 52 -10.72 20.10 -8.44
CA THR A 52 -12.06 19.67 -8.87
C THR A 52 -13.13 19.64 -7.79
N VAL A 53 -12.76 19.44 -6.52
CA VAL A 53 -13.73 19.14 -5.45
C VAL A 53 -13.63 20.12 -4.29
N LEU A 54 -12.40 20.43 -3.80
CA LEU A 54 -12.22 21.16 -2.55
C LEU A 54 -12.52 22.65 -2.71
N SER A 55 -13.24 23.23 -1.75
CA SER A 55 -13.52 24.68 -1.72
C SER A 55 -12.29 25.51 -1.36
N GLU A 56 -11.39 24.96 -0.52
CA GLU A 56 -10.08 25.50 -0.20
C GLU A 56 -9.04 24.40 -0.39
N PRO A 57 -7.87 24.70 -1.00
CA PRO A 57 -6.90 23.66 -1.28
C PRO A 57 -6.33 23.02 -0.02
N VAL A 58 -6.21 21.68 -0.02
CA VAL A 58 -5.43 20.95 0.96
C VAL A 58 -3.93 21.16 0.68
N ARG A 59 -3.17 21.51 1.71
CA ARG A 59 -1.72 21.58 1.65
C ARG A 59 -1.11 20.22 1.98
N VAL A 60 -0.19 19.74 1.15
CA VAL A 60 0.49 18.47 1.31
C VAL A 60 1.97 18.69 1.56
N VAL A 61 2.52 18.08 2.60
CA VAL A 61 3.96 17.95 2.81
C VAL A 61 4.32 16.47 2.70
N ALA A 62 5.10 16.12 1.71
CA ALA A 62 5.51 14.75 1.42
C ALA A 62 6.97 14.54 1.84
N CYS A 63 7.21 13.65 2.80
CA CYS A 63 8.53 13.29 3.27
C CYS A 63 8.96 11.92 2.74
N ASP A 64 10.22 11.80 2.27
CA ASP A 64 10.80 10.54 1.82
C ASP A 64 12.34 10.59 1.99
N ASN A 65 12.97 9.48 2.38
CA ASN A 65 14.43 9.39 2.44
C ASN A 65 15.04 8.76 1.17
N LEU A 66 14.18 8.30 0.26
CA LEU A 66 14.50 7.70 -1.04
C LEU A 66 15.24 6.35 -0.99
N ILE A 67 15.29 5.68 0.17
CA ILE A 67 16.01 4.41 0.32
C ILE A 67 15.50 3.31 -0.63
N THR A 68 14.21 3.35 -0.99
CA THR A 68 13.56 2.39 -1.89
C THR A 68 12.92 3.04 -3.12
N ALA A 69 13.21 4.31 -3.40
CA ALA A 69 12.51 5.08 -4.44
C ALA A 69 12.68 4.51 -5.86
N GLY A 70 13.80 3.83 -6.13
CA GLY A 70 14.10 3.26 -7.45
C GLY A 70 14.11 4.31 -8.57
N LYS A 71 14.05 3.84 -9.82
CA LYS A 71 14.07 4.73 -11.01
C LYS A 71 12.80 5.58 -11.15
N LEU A 72 11.66 5.09 -10.67
CA LEU A 72 10.37 5.78 -10.77
C LEU A 72 10.14 6.78 -9.63
N GLY A 73 10.90 6.69 -8.52
CA GLY A 73 10.67 7.45 -7.31
C GLY A 73 11.44 8.76 -7.17
N ALA A 74 12.49 8.97 -7.97
CA ALA A 74 13.42 10.09 -7.76
C ALA A 74 12.87 11.46 -8.21
N GLU A 75 11.96 11.48 -9.16
CA GLU A 75 11.43 12.72 -9.74
C GLU A 75 9.91 12.76 -9.58
N MET A 76 9.42 13.86 -9.04
CA MET A 76 8.00 14.18 -8.98
C MET A 76 7.75 15.50 -9.69
N PRO A 77 6.69 15.62 -10.50
CA PRO A 77 6.33 16.90 -11.10
C PRO A 77 6.00 17.92 -9.99
N GLU A 78 6.31 19.17 -10.23
CA GLU A 78 5.86 20.26 -9.36
C GLU A 78 4.32 20.33 -9.38
N LEU A 79 3.72 20.19 -8.22
CA LEU A 79 2.27 20.25 -8.04
C LEU A 79 1.93 21.42 -7.09
N ALA A 80 0.90 22.17 -7.43
CA ALA A 80 0.43 23.25 -6.58
C ALA A 80 0.03 22.72 -5.19
N ASN A 81 0.37 23.44 -4.12
CA ASN A 81 0.11 23.09 -2.73
C ASN A 81 0.78 21.79 -2.24
N VAL A 82 1.78 21.28 -2.96
CA VAL A 82 2.58 20.11 -2.57
C VAL A 82 4.02 20.53 -2.34
N GLU A 83 4.53 20.24 -1.15
CA GLU A 83 5.92 20.42 -0.77
C GLU A 83 6.57 19.06 -0.59
N VAL A 84 7.67 18.78 -1.28
CA VAL A 84 8.42 17.51 -1.13
C VAL A 84 9.67 17.78 -0.31
N ARG A 85 9.86 17.01 0.76
CA ARG A 85 11.03 17.08 1.65
C ARG A 85 11.81 15.78 1.60
N ARG A 86 13.10 15.86 1.36
CA ARG A 86 13.99 14.72 1.60
C ARG A 86 14.26 14.62 3.10
N GLN A 87 13.52 13.74 3.78
CA GLN A 87 13.53 13.61 5.24
C GLN A 87 13.44 12.14 5.65
N ASP A 88 14.31 11.75 6.58
CA ASP A 88 14.20 10.46 7.25
C ASP A 88 13.31 10.61 8.49
N VAL A 89 12.25 9.80 8.57
CA VAL A 89 11.29 9.82 9.70
C VAL A 89 11.89 9.32 11.00
N CYS A 90 13.01 8.60 10.95
CA CYS A 90 13.78 8.20 12.14
C CYS A 90 14.50 9.37 12.78
N GLN A 91 14.58 10.52 12.10
CA GLN A 91 15.08 11.76 12.66
C GLN A 91 13.90 12.68 13.02
N PRO A 92 14.02 13.52 14.06
CA PRO A 92 12.99 14.49 14.41
C PRO A 92 12.63 15.39 13.21
N ILE A 93 11.33 15.63 13.02
CA ILE A 93 10.85 16.55 11.99
C ILE A 93 10.45 17.87 12.68
N GLU A 94 11.15 18.95 12.33
CA GLU A 94 10.71 20.29 12.72
C GLU A 94 9.45 20.66 11.96
N TRP A 95 8.39 21.02 12.69
CA TRP A 95 7.12 21.39 12.11
C TRP A 95 6.70 22.79 12.53
N GLN A 96 6.20 23.55 11.56
CA GLN A 96 5.69 24.88 11.79
C GLN A 96 4.35 25.05 11.09
N GLY A 97 3.39 25.65 11.81
CA GLY A 97 2.05 25.88 11.31
C GLY A 97 1.08 24.73 11.59
N PRO A 98 -0.14 24.78 11.03
CA PRO A 98 -1.16 23.78 11.27
C PRO A 98 -0.77 22.42 10.69
N LEU A 99 -1.22 21.34 11.37
CA LEU A 99 -1.13 19.97 10.91
C LEU A 99 -2.41 19.26 11.33
N ASP A 100 -3.18 18.79 10.36
CA ASP A 100 -4.49 18.15 10.61
C ASP A 100 -4.43 16.64 10.46
N TYR A 101 -3.59 16.14 9.53
CA TYR A 101 -3.47 14.71 9.25
C TYR A 101 -2.00 14.31 9.08
N VAL A 102 -1.65 13.17 9.66
CA VAL A 102 -0.39 12.47 9.43
C VAL A 102 -0.68 11.11 8.82
N ILE A 103 -0.29 10.91 7.56
CA ILE A 103 -0.38 9.63 6.85
C ILE A 103 1.00 9.00 6.86
N HIS A 104 1.21 8.06 7.78
CA HIS A 104 2.50 7.41 7.95
C HIS A 104 2.58 6.14 7.09
N ALA A 105 2.98 6.32 5.81
CA ALA A 105 3.16 5.27 4.84
C ALA A 105 4.64 4.92 4.58
N ALA A 106 5.58 5.59 5.26
CA ALA A 106 6.97 5.21 5.22
C ALA A 106 7.16 3.78 5.75
N GLY A 107 7.86 2.96 4.98
CA GLY A 107 8.13 1.58 5.32
C GLY A 107 8.73 0.82 4.15
N ILE A 108 9.58 -0.14 4.44
CA ILE A 108 10.26 -0.95 3.43
C ILE A 108 9.43 -2.21 3.18
N ALA A 109 8.57 -2.20 2.15
CA ALA A 109 7.52 -3.21 1.95
C ALA A 109 7.87 -4.30 0.92
N SER A 110 8.82 -4.06 0.02
CA SER A 110 9.23 -5.06 -0.98
C SER A 110 10.17 -6.11 -0.36
N PRO A 111 9.94 -7.42 -0.61
CA PRO A 111 10.82 -8.50 -0.13
C PRO A 111 12.30 -8.30 -0.49
N PHE A 112 12.58 -7.73 -1.65
CA PHE A 112 13.93 -7.38 -2.06
C PHE A 112 14.57 -6.38 -1.09
N TYR A 113 13.86 -5.32 -0.75
CA TYR A 113 14.40 -4.23 0.04
C TYR A 113 14.43 -4.54 1.54
N TYR A 114 13.37 -5.12 2.15
CA TYR A 114 13.41 -5.38 3.59
C TYR A 114 14.45 -6.46 3.97
N ARG A 115 14.85 -7.30 3.02
CA ARG A 115 15.97 -8.24 3.21
C ARG A 115 17.33 -7.56 3.05
N ALA A 116 17.43 -6.56 2.18
CA ALA A 116 18.64 -5.76 2.04
C ALA A 116 18.84 -4.78 3.21
N TYR A 117 17.74 -4.31 3.81
CA TYR A 117 17.70 -3.29 4.87
C TYR A 117 16.83 -3.74 6.06
N PRO A 118 17.15 -4.89 6.73
CA PRO A 118 16.28 -5.45 7.76
C PRO A 118 16.23 -4.59 9.04
N LEU A 119 17.32 -3.95 9.42
CA LEU A 119 17.37 -3.08 10.59
C LEU A 119 16.64 -1.78 10.35
N GLU A 120 16.82 -1.18 9.18
CA GLU A 120 16.12 0.03 8.75
C GLU A 120 14.61 -0.22 8.66
N THR A 121 14.20 -1.44 8.28
CA THR A 121 12.79 -1.85 8.26
C THR A 121 12.17 -1.81 9.65
N LEU A 122 12.89 -2.27 10.67
CA LEU A 122 12.45 -2.18 12.08
C LEU A 122 12.54 -0.75 12.60
N GLU A 123 13.61 -0.03 12.29
CA GLU A 123 13.84 1.33 12.77
C GLU A 123 12.76 2.31 12.33
N VAL A 124 12.34 2.25 11.05
CA VAL A 124 11.25 3.11 10.55
C VAL A 124 9.93 2.79 11.25
N ALA A 125 9.69 1.52 11.60
CA ALA A 125 8.46 1.11 12.26
C ALA A 125 8.44 1.46 13.76
N ILE A 126 9.58 1.56 14.42
CA ILE A 126 9.69 1.87 15.85
C ILE A 126 9.93 3.37 16.03
N THR A 127 11.12 3.84 15.68
CA THR A 127 11.53 5.24 15.87
C THR A 127 10.75 6.17 14.95
N GLY A 128 10.62 5.81 13.66
CA GLY A 128 9.85 6.60 12.70
C GLY A 128 8.39 6.76 13.09
N THR A 129 7.72 5.65 13.43
CA THR A 129 6.31 5.70 13.87
C THR A 129 6.15 6.50 15.15
N LYS A 130 7.08 6.34 16.14
CA LYS A 130 7.04 7.10 17.37
C LYS A 130 7.19 8.60 17.13
N ASN A 131 8.18 9.02 16.33
CA ASN A 131 8.37 10.44 15.98
C ASN A 131 7.13 11.05 15.32
N MET A 132 6.44 10.28 14.44
CA MET A 132 5.25 10.75 13.75
C MET A 132 4.02 10.79 14.67
N LEU A 133 3.92 9.89 15.64
CA LEU A 133 2.87 9.90 16.67
C LEU A 133 3.05 11.09 17.62
N GLU A 134 4.29 11.36 18.06
CA GLU A 134 4.61 12.54 18.88
C GLU A 134 4.29 13.84 18.14
N LEU A 135 4.60 13.91 16.85
CA LEU A 135 4.24 15.05 16.01
C LEU A 135 2.72 15.23 15.86
N ALA A 136 1.99 14.13 15.66
CA ALA A 136 0.54 14.15 15.56
C ALA A 136 -0.10 14.59 16.88
N GLU A 137 0.34 14.04 18.00
CA GLU A 137 -0.11 14.41 19.35
C GLU A 137 0.10 15.90 19.64
N ALA A 138 1.31 16.41 19.36
CA ALA A 138 1.66 17.82 19.61
C ALA A 138 0.81 18.82 18.80
N ASN A 139 0.17 18.38 17.72
CA ASN A 139 -0.66 19.19 16.83
C ASN A 139 -2.15 18.84 16.88
N ASP A 140 -2.58 17.89 17.71
CA ASP A 140 -3.95 17.32 17.74
C ASP A 140 -4.38 16.80 16.36
N ALA A 141 -3.42 16.26 15.61
CA ALA A 141 -3.62 15.75 14.26
C ALA A 141 -4.13 14.30 14.26
N ARG A 142 -4.94 13.94 13.27
CA ARG A 142 -5.31 12.54 13.03
C ARG A 142 -4.13 11.78 12.45
N PHE A 143 -3.79 10.65 13.06
CA PHE A 143 -2.68 9.80 12.64
C PHE A 143 -3.18 8.51 12.00
N THR A 144 -2.70 8.21 10.79
CA THR A 144 -3.02 6.96 10.08
C THR A 144 -1.76 6.19 9.79
N PHE A 145 -1.66 4.98 10.33
CA PHE A 145 -0.55 4.06 10.14
C PHE A 145 -0.81 3.06 9.02
N PHE A 146 0.14 2.92 8.10
CA PHE A 146 0.11 1.86 7.09
C PHE A 146 0.77 0.59 7.63
N SER A 147 -0.07 -0.32 8.11
CA SER A 147 0.26 -1.69 8.45
C SER A 147 0.29 -2.57 7.19
N SER A 148 -0.02 -3.83 7.30
CA SER A 148 -0.05 -4.79 6.20
C SER A 148 -0.91 -6.00 6.55
N SER A 149 -1.41 -6.73 5.56
CA SER A 149 -1.98 -8.06 5.74
C SER A 149 -0.95 -9.09 6.22
N GLU A 150 0.33 -8.79 6.16
CA GLU A 150 1.42 -9.66 6.65
C GLU A 150 1.39 -9.86 8.17
N ILE A 151 0.75 -8.96 8.94
CA ILE A 151 0.56 -9.14 10.39
C ILE A 151 -0.23 -10.40 10.75
N TYR A 152 -0.96 -10.96 9.79
CA TYR A 152 -1.72 -12.18 9.98
C TYR A 152 -0.88 -13.46 9.80
N GLY A 153 0.29 -13.36 9.15
CA GLY A 153 1.18 -14.49 8.87
C GLY A 153 0.51 -15.55 8.01
N ASP A 154 0.77 -16.82 8.33
CA ASP A 154 0.08 -17.98 7.72
C ASP A 154 -1.18 -18.33 8.53
N PRO A 155 -2.37 -17.89 8.09
CA PRO A 155 -3.58 -18.00 8.88
C PRO A 155 -4.11 -19.45 8.95
N ASP A 156 -4.63 -19.85 10.11
CA ASP A 156 -5.45 -21.05 10.19
C ASP A 156 -6.62 -20.93 9.20
N PRO A 157 -6.84 -21.93 8.33
CA PRO A 157 -7.88 -21.89 7.28
C PRO A 157 -9.28 -21.49 7.76
N LYS A 158 -9.63 -21.78 9.02
CA LYS A 158 -10.92 -21.39 9.63
C LYS A 158 -11.07 -19.86 9.82
N HIS A 159 -9.97 -19.11 9.75
CA HIS A 159 -9.94 -17.67 9.89
C HIS A 159 -9.79 -16.93 8.56
N VAL A 160 -9.92 -17.63 7.42
CA VAL A 160 -9.92 -17.03 6.08
C VAL A 160 -11.37 -17.00 5.55
N PRO A 161 -11.89 -15.82 5.16
CA PRO A 161 -11.24 -14.50 5.09
C PRO A 161 -10.94 -13.92 6.49
N MET A 162 -9.78 -13.22 6.58
CA MET A 162 -9.24 -12.72 7.86
C MET A 162 -9.94 -11.45 8.31
N ALA A 163 -10.58 -11.51 9.49
CA ALA A 163 -11.14 -10.31 10.15
C ALA A 163 -10.07 -9.59 10.99
N GLU A 164 -10.28 -8.31 11.28
CA GLU A 164 -9.34 -7.49 12.07
C GLU A 164 -9.12 -8.01 13.49
N SER A 165 -10.07 -8.76 14.03
CA SER A 165 -9.98 -9.43 15.35
C SER A 165 -9.05 -10.65 15.38
N TYR A 166 -8.67 -11.20 14.23
CA TYR A 166 -7.74 -12.32 14.16
C TYR A 166 -6.32 -11.88 14.51
N ARG A 167 -5.69 -12.53 15.49
CA ARG A 167 -4.38 -12.13 16.02
C ARG A 167 -3.19 -12.50 15.15
N GLY A 168 -3.42 -13.37 14.16
CA GLY A 168 -2.38 -13.83 13.25
C GLY A 168 -1.56 -15.01 13.79
N ASN A 169 -0.75 -15.58 12.90
CA ASN A 169 0.23 -16.62 13.15
C ASN A 169 1.53 -16.22 12.46
N VAL A 170 2.32 -15.39 13.12
CA VAL A 170 3.56 -14.78 12.61
C VAL A 170 4.74 -15.34 13.39
N SER A 171 5.83 -15.69 12.68
CA SER A 171 7.10 -16.05 13.29
C SER A 171 7.94 -14.80 13.57
N CYS A 172 8.53 -14.72 14.76
CA CYS A 172 9.51 -13.69 15.09
C CYS A 172 10.92 -14.02 14.55
N GLN A 173 11.08 -15.14 13.86
CA GLN A 173 12.33 -15.58 13.24
C GLN A 173 12.11 -15.83 11.75
N GLY A 174 13.19 -15.68 10.99
CA GLY A 174 13.18 -15.92 9.54
C GLY A 174 13.32 -14.63 8.71
N PRO A 175 13.45 -14.79 7.38
CA PRO A 175 13.81 -13.69 6.48
C PRO A 175 12.72 -12.62 6.32
N ARG A 176 11.48 -12.90 6.74
CA ARG A 176 10.33 -11.97 6.73
C ARG A 176 10.13 -11.25 8.06
N ALA A 177 10.63 -11.82 9.16
CA ALA A 177 10.30 -11.39 10.51
C ALA A 177 10.51 -9.88 10.73
N CYS A 178 11.56 -9.30 10.14
CA CYS A 178 11.81 -7.87 10.25
C CYS A 178 10.64 -7.02 9.69
N TYR A 179 10.01 -7.46 8.60
CA TYR A 179 8.87 -6.75 8.02
C TYR A 179 7.57 -7.03 8.79
N ASP A 180 7.25 -8.29 9.02
CA ASP A 180 6.00 -8.70 9.65
C ASP A 180 5.91 -8.11 11.08
N GLU A 181 6.97 -8.24 11.88
CA GLU A 181 7.03 -7.66 13.24
C GLU A 181 7.12 -6.12 13.21
N SER A 182 7.74 -5.51 12.19
CA SER A 182 7.73 -4.05 12.04
C SER A 182 6.30 -3.50 11.96
N LYS A 183 5.41 -4.19 11.23
CA LYS A 183 4.02 -3.76 11.11
C LYS A 183 3.24 -4.01 12.41
N ARG A 184 3.50 -5.11 13.10
CA ARG A 184 2.87 -5.44 14.38
C ARG A 184 3.27 -4.45 15.48
N VAL A 185 4.54 -4.09 15.59
CA VAL A 185 5.00 -3.09 16.57
C VAL A 185 4.44 -1.70 16.27
N GLY A 186 4.33 -1.30 15.00
CA GLY A 186 3.70 -0.03 14.62
C GLY A 186 2.24 0.04 15.05
N GLU A 187 1.45 -1.03 14.88
CA GLU A 187 0.08 -1.10 15.41
C GLU A 187 0.03 -1.02 16.94
N THR A 188 0.99 -1.66 17.62
CA THR A 188 1.10 -1.58 19.07
C THR A 188 1.37 -0.14 19.54
N LEU A 189 2.23 0.59 18.85
CA LEU A 189 2.48 2.01 19.14
C LEU A 189 1.22 2.85 18.94
N CYS A 190 0.49 2.65 17.85
CA CYS A 190 -0.80 3.32 17.62
C CYS A 190 -1.80 3.06 18.76
N TYR A 191 -1.92 1.81 19.21
CA TYR A 191 -2.77 1.45 20.34
C TYR A 191 -2.35 2.14 21.63
N ILE A 192 -1.06 2.20 21.95
CA ILE A 192 -0.53 2.84 23.16
C ILE A 192 -0.87 4.34 23.14
N TYR A 193 -0.54 5.05 22.05
CA TYR A 193 -0.81 6.48 21.94
C TYR A 193 -2.30 6.81 22.01
N HIS A 194 -3.13 5.96 21.37
CA HIS A 194 -4.57 6.13 21.48
C HIS A 194 -5.09 5.96 22.90
N THR A 195 -4.70 4.87 23.58
CA THR A 195 -5.26 4.52 24.90
C THR A 195 -4.70 5.34 26.05
N MET A 196 -3.43 5.75 25.97
CA MET A 196 -2.77 6.51 27.06
C MET A 196 -2.85 8.01 26.87
N ASN A 197 -2.76 8.49 25.64
CA ASN A 197 -2.63 9.91 25.34
C ASN A 197 -3.89 10.48 24.67
N GLY A 198 -4.83 9.63 24.23
CA GLY A 198 -6.03 10.05 23.51
C GLY A 198 -5.79 10.43 22.05
N THR A 199 -4.60 10.19 21.52
CA THR A 199 -4.26 10.51 20.13
C THR A 199 -5.23 9.80 19.17
N HIS A 200 -5.77 10.51 18.20
CA HIS A 200 -6.64 9.93 17.17
C HIS A 200 -5.80 9.09 16.20
N THR A 201 -5.68 7.79 16.45
CA THR A 201 -4.94 6.88 15.57
C THR A 201 -5.89 5.98 14.79
N ASN A 202 -5.55 5.70 13.53
CA ASN A 202 -6.16 4.64 12.73
C ASN A 202 -5.07 3.78 12.08
N THR A 203 -5.40 2.54 11.79
CA THR A 203 -4.50 1.61 11.12
C THR A 203 -5.14 1.06 9.86
N ILE A 204 -4.41 1.07 8.77
CA ILE A 204 -4.80 0.46 7.49
C ILE A 204 -3.99 -0.83 7.31
N ARG A 205 -4.67 -1.92 6.99
CA ARG A 205 -4.09 -3.22 6.62
C ARG A 205 -4.35 -3.50 5.14
N PRO A 206 -3.46 -3.07 4.23
CA PRO A 206 -3.63 -3.32 2.79
C PRO A 206 -3.53 -4.81 2.44
N PHE A 207 -4.37 -5.28 1.50
CA PHE A 207 -4.33 -6.64 0.96
C PHE A 207 -4.00 -6.63 -0.53
N ASN A 208 -2.79 -7.08 -0.89
CA ASN A 208 -2.31 -7.32 -2.26
C ASN A 208 -2.71 -6.21 -3.25
N VAL A 209 -2.44 -4.96 -2.88
CA VAL A 209 -2.69 -3.80 -3.73
C VAL A 209 -1.74 -3.81 -4.92
N PHE A 210 -2.28 -3.59 -6.11
CA PHE A 210 -1.51 -3.53 -7.34
C PHE A 210 -2.04 -2.44 -8.28
N GLY A 211 -1.16 -1.97 -9.15
CA GLY A 211 -1.52 -0.99 -10.18
C GLY A 211 -0.29 -0.29 -10.76
N PRO A 212 -0.51 0.66 -11.68
CA PRO A 212 0.52 1.54 -12.22
C PRO A 212 1.35 2.17 -11.11
N GLY A 213 2.64 2.36 -11.33
CA GLY A 213 3.58 2.87 -10.32
C GLY A 213 4.34 1.81 -9.54
N MET A 214 3.97 0.54 -9.61
CA MET A 214 4.79 -0.54 -9.06
C MET A 214 6.09 -0.67 -9.84
N GLN A 215 7.20 -0.87 -9.14
CA GLN A 215 8.52 -0.99 -9.77
C GLN A 215 8.70 -2.35 -10.45
N GLU A 216 9.35 -2.37 -11.60
CA GLU A 216 9.69 -3.59 -12.33
C GLU A 216 10.56 -4.56 -11.51
N THR A 217 11.40 -4.03 -10.63
CA THR A 217 12.27 -4.80 -9.73
C THR A 217 11.58 -5.31 -8.47
N ASP A 218 10.27 -5.07 -8.34
CA ASP A 218 9.49 -5.60 -7.21
C ASP A 218 9.29 -7.11 -7.37
N TYR A 219 9.66 -7.89 -6.35
CA TYR A 219 9.55 -9.35 -6.38
C TYR A 219 8.11 -9.87 -6.23
N ARG A 220 7.14 -9.00 -5.99
CA ARG A 220 5.72 -9.42 -5.94
C ARG A 220 5.27 -9.97 -7.28
N VAL A 221 4.29 -10.86 -7.25
CA VAL A 221 3.90 -11.68 -8.41
C VAL A 221 3.55 -10.87 -9.66
N LEU A 222 2.72 -9.81 -9.53
CA LEU A 222 2.24 -9.06 -10.71
C LEU A 222 3.34 -8.25 -11.41
N PRO A 223 4.21 -7.47 -10.72
CA PRO A 223 5.37 -6.85 -11.35
C PRO A 223 6.31 -7.87 -11.99
N ASN A 224 6.57 -9.00 -11.32
CA ASN A 224 7.42 -10.07 -11.85
C ASN A 224 6.84 -10.66 -13.14
N PHE A 225 5.55 -11.00 -13.14
CA PHE A 225 4.90 -11.52 -14.33
C PHE A 225 4.89 -10.50 -15.48
N ALA A 226 4.54 -9.23 -15.20
CA ALA A 226 4.54 -8.18 -16.20
C ALA A 226 5.93 -7.96 -16.84
N SER A 227 7.01 -7.97 -16.03
CA SER A 227 8.38 -7.87 -16.53
C SER A 227 8.77 -9.05 -17.42
N ARG A 228 8.38 -10.27 -17.04
CA ARG A 228 8.63 -11.47 -17.86
C ARG A 228 7.80 -11.49 -19.14
N ILE A 229 6.54 -11.07 -19.09
CA ILE A 229 5.70 -10.88 -20.27
C ILE A 229 6.36 -9.91 -21.25
N LYS A 230 6.83 -8.77 -20.75
CA LYS A 230 7.54 -7.77 -21.55
C LYS A 230 8.84 -8.31 -22.17
N GLY A 231 9.59 -9.13 -21.43
CA GLY A 231 10.81 -9.79 -21.89
C GLY A 231 10.56 -11.01 -22.81
N GLY A 232 9.31 -11.43 -23.01
CA GLY A 232 8.98 -12.63 -23.79
C GLY A 232 9.42 -13.95 -23.14
N LEU A 233 9.55 -13.97 -21.81
CA LEU A 233 10.01 -15.12 -21.01
C LEU A 233 8.83 -15.88 -20.38
N PRO A 234 8.96 -17.21 -20.14
CA PRO A 234 7.97 -17.95 -19.37
C PRO A 234 7.76 -17.36 -17.99
N LEU A 235 6.54 -17.40 -17.45
CA LEU A 235 6.22 -16.90 -16.12
C LEU A 235 6.75 -17.87 -15.06
N ASN A 236 7.34 -17.34 -13.98
CA ASN A 236 7.80 -18.14 -12.86
C ASN A 236 6.72 -18.23 -11.79
N VAL A 237 6.13 -19.40 -11.64
CA VAL A 237 5.15 -19.73 -10.60
C VAL A 237 5.88 -20.53 -9.52
N TYR A 238 5.94 -19.99 -8.30
CA TYR A 238 6.64 -20.64 -7.20
C TYR A 238 5.82 -21.79 -6.58
N GLY A 239 6.51 -22.85 -6.18
CA GLY A 239 5.92 -24.05 -5.60
C GLY A 239 4.98 -24.76 -6.56
N THR A 240 3.84 -25.22 -6.08
CA THR A 240 2.79 -25.87 -6.90
C THR A 240 1.91 -24.88 -7.66
N GLY A 241 1.94 -23.60 -7.28
CA GLY A 241 1.04 -22.57 -7.81
C GLY A 241 -0.38 -22.59 -7.24
N ASP A 242 -0.66 -23.47 -6.25
CA ASP A 242 -1.99 -23.62 -5.62
C ASP A 242 -2.27 -22.57 -4.55
N GLN A 243 -1.24 -21.85 -4.07
CA GLN A 243 -1.42 -20.78 -3.10
C GLN A 243 -2.35 -19.71 -3.65
N THR A 244 -3.35 -19.30 -2.84
CA THR A 244 -4.40 -18.38 -3.29
C THR A 244 -4.24 -16.98 -2.72
N ARG A 245 -4.61 -15.99 -3.52
CA ARG A 245 -4.64 -14.56 -3.15
C ARG A 245 -5.89 -13.91 -3.71
N THR A 246 -6.25 -12.82 -3.08
CA THR A 246 -7.11 -11.81 -3.69
C THR A 246 -6.24 -10.63 -4.10
N PHE A 247 -6.66 -9.87 -5.10
CA PHE A 247 -5.92 -8.70 -5.59
C PHE A 247 -6.82 -7.47 -5.59
N CYS A 248 -6.32 -6.37 -5.09
CA CYS A 248 -7.04 -5.11 -5.03
C CYS A 248 -6.40 -4.09 -5.97
N TYR A 249 -7.16 -3.60 -6.94
CA TYR A 249 -6.65 -2.57 -7.83
C TYR A 249 -6.45 -1.26 -7.07
N ILE A 250 -5.45 -0.48 -7.49
CA ILE A 250 -5.00 0.71 -6.75
C ILE A 250 -6.10 1.75 -6.51
N THR A 251 -7.05 1.92 -7.43
CA THR A 251 -8.13 2.91 -7.24
C THR A 251 -9.07 2.50 -6.11
N ASP A 252 -9.42 1.21 -6.02
CA ASP A 252 -10.20 0.68 -4.90
C ASP A 252 -9.47 0.83 -3.57
N ALA A 253 -8.18 0.49 -3.57
CA ALA A 253 -7.36 0.61 -2.37
C ALA A 253 -7.27 2.06 -1.89
N MET A 254 -7.00 3.01 -2.79
CA MET A 254 -6.86 4.43 -2.45
C MET A 254 -8.14 5.03 -1.93
N VAL A 255 -9.30 4.69 -2.51
CA VAL A 255 -10.60 5.10 -1.95
C VAL A 255 -10.75 4.58 -0.53
N GLY A 256 -10.46 3.30 -0.29
CA GLY A 256 -10.51 2.72 1.05
C GLY A 256 -9.56 3.40 2.04
N PHE A 257 -8.33 3.67 1.62
CA PHE A 257 -7.33 4.34 2.46
C PHE A 257 -7.77 5.75 2.84
N LEU A 258 -8.25 6.53 1.89
CA LEU A 258 -8.75 7.87 2.14
C LEU A 258 -10.00 7.89 3.01
N LEU A 259 -10.91 6.92 2.86
CA LEU A 259 -12.05 6.77 3.77
C LEU A 259 -11.59 6.46 5.20
N VAL A 260 -10.54 5.66 5.42
CA VAL A 260 -9.98 5.45 6.76
C VAL A 260 -9.38 6.73 7.31
N VAL A 261 -8.60 7.47 6.51
CA VAL A 261 -8.00 8.76 6.93
C VAL A 261 -9.07 9.75 7.37
N LEU A 262 -10.17 9.85 6.63
CA LEU A 262 -11.21 10.86 6.84
C LEU A 262 -12.25 10.45 7.89
N LYS A 263 -12.69 9.18 7.87
CA LYS A 263 -13.86 8.70 8.63
C LYS A 263 -13.52 7.56 9.60
N GLY A 264 -12.29 7.11 9.67
CA GLY A 264 -11.89 6.02 10.56
C GLY A 264 -12.25 6.31 12.02
N VAL A 265 -12.83 5.34 12.71
CA VAL A 265 -13.10 5.44 14.15
C VAL A 265 -11.77 5.43 14.89
N PRO A 266 -11.52 6.37 15.82
CA PRO A 266 -10.27 6.42 16.56
C PRO A 266 -9.91 5.10 17.25
N GLY A 267 -8.64 4.69 17.17
CA GLY A 267 -8.14 3.45 17.75
C GLY A 267 -8.38 2.19 16.91
N GLU A 268 -9.10 2.29 15.79
CA GLU A 268 -9.52 1.13 15.00
C GLU A 268 -8.58 0.82 13.82
N ALA A 269 -8.41 -0.47 13.54
CA ALA A 269 -7.74 -0.98 12.35
C ALA A 269 -8.77 -1.43 11.30
N TYR A 270 -8.41 -1.29 10.02
CA TYR A 270 -9.28 -1.65 8.88
C TYR A 270 -8.53 -2.46 7.84
N ASN A 271 -9.09 -3.60 7.47
CA ASN A 271 -8.68 -4.34 6.29
C ASN A 271 -9.19 -3.62 5.04
N ILE A 272 -8.28 -3.26 4.14
CA ILE A 272 -8.61 -2.65 2.85
C ILE A 272 -8.06 -3.54 1.73
N GLY A 273 -8.98 -4.01 0.89
CA GLY A 273 -8.69 -4.92 -0.21
C GLY A 273 -9.96 -5.35 -0.93
N ASN A 274 -9.81 -6.12 -2.00
CA ASN A 274 -10.94 -6.74 -2.67
C ASN A 274 -11.01 -8.22 -2.22
N PRO A 275 -12.12 -8.70 -1.62
CA PRO A 275 -12.25 -10.07 -1.16
C PRO A 275 -12.45 -11.10 -2.27
N THR A 276 -12.73 -10.65 -3.50
CA THR A 276 -13.08 -11.52 -4.64
C THR A 276 -12.51 -11.01 -5.96
N PRO A 277 -12.11 -11.93 -6.86
CA PRO A 277 -11.99 -13.37 -6.66
C PRO A 277 -10.78 -13.74 -5.79
N GLU A 278 -10.87 -14.84 -5.01
CA GLU A 278 -9.71 -15.53 -4.47
C GLU A 278 -9.25 -16.55 -5.53
N ILE A 279 -8.03 -16.39 -6.06
CA ILE A 279 -7.52 -17.21 -7.16
C ILE A 279 -6.14 -17.77 -6.84
N SER A 280 -5.82 -18.94 -7.44
CA SER A 280 -4.48 -19.53 -7.37
C SER A 280 -3.48 -18.79 -8.26
N MET A 281 -2.20 -19.02 -8.06
CA MET A 281 -1.17 -18.42 -8.93
C MET A 281 -1.22 -18.97 -10.36
N VAL A 282 -1.63 -20.24 -10.53
CA VAL A 282 -1.88 -20.81 -11.85
C VAL A 282 -3.11 -20.18 -12.51
N ASP A 283 -4.18 -19.92 -11.76
CA ASP A 283 -5.36 -19.23 -12.32
C ASP A 283 -5.08 -17.76 -12.64
N LEU A 284 -4.16 -17.12 -11.89
CA LEU A 284 -3.68 -15.79 -12.25
C LEU A 284 -3.01 -15.76 -13.63
N VAL A 285 -2.23 -16.80 -13.99
CA VAL A 285 -1.67 -16.91 -15.34
C VAL A 285 -2.80 -16.95 -16.39
N LYS A 286 -3.84 -17.79 -16.18
CA LYS A 286 -4.99 -17.87 -17.08
C LYS A 286 -5.75 -16.55 -17.20
N GLN A 287 -5.89 -15.82 -16.08
CA GLN A 287 -6.51 -14.48 -16.12
C GLN A 287 -5.67 -13.52 -16.99
N LEU A 288 -4.34 -13.52 -16.84
CA LEU A 288 -3.45 -12.71 -17.65
C LEU A 288 -3.53 -13.08 -19.13
N GLU A 289 -3.66 -14.37 -19.48
CA GLU A 289 -3.90 -14.84 -20.85
C GLU A 289 -5.22 -14.28 -21.40
N GLY A 290 -6.29 -14.34 -20.60
CA GLY A 290 -7.60 -13.83 -20.98
C GLY A 290 -7.59 -12.34 -21.30
N VAL A 291 -6.99 -11.52 -20.42
CA VAL A 291 -6.96 -10.06 -20.60
C VAL A 291 -6.00 -9.60 -21.69
N SER A 292 -4.97 -10.41 -22.00
CA SER A 292 -3.96 -10.10 -23.04
C SER A 292 -4.31 -10.68 -24.41
N ALA A 293 -5.32 -11.57 -24.48
CA ALA A 293 -5.64 -12.39 -25.65
C ALA A 293 -4.40 -13.13 -26.21
N ARG A 294 -3.52 -13.59 -25.32
CA ARG A 294 -2.22 -14.19 -25.65
C ARG A 294 -1.90 -15.29 -24.62
N ALA A 295 -1.45 -16.44 -25.08
CA ALA A 295 -0.98 -17.52 -24.21
C ALA A 295 0.42 -17.19 -23.62
N PHE A 296 0.63 -17.65 -22.40
CA PHE A 296 1.91 -17.53 -21.71
C PHE A 296 2.41 -18.90 -21.24
N ASP A 297 3.64 -19.24 -21.61
CA ASP A 297 4.31 -20.36 -20.98
C ASP A 297 4.63 -20.03 -19.53
N TYR A 298 4.54 -21.01 -18.63
CA TYR A 298 4.97 -20.86 -17.25
C TYR A 298 5.72 -22.08 -16.76
N ASN A 299 6.62 -21.84 -15.79
CA ASN A 299 7.39 -22.87 -15.11
C ASN A 299 6.97 -22.91 -13.64
N LEU A 300 6.70 -24.11 -13.14
CA LEU A 300 6.65 -24.33 -11.69
C LEU A 300 8.11 -24.46 -11.21
N ILE A 301 8.52 -23.55 -10.34
CA ILE A 301 9.88 -23.51 -9.81
C ILE A 301 9.86 -23.52 -8.29
N GLU A 302 10.90 -24.05 -7.69
CA GLU A 302 11.07 -23.99 -6.24
C GLU A 302 11.24 -22.53 -5.79
N TYR A 303 10.83 -22.24 -4.56
CA TYR A 303 11.13 -20.97 -3.97
C TYR A 303 12.64 -20.79 -3.87
N PRO A 304 13.23 -19.70 -4.36
CA PRO A 304 14.65 -19.47 -4.17
C PRO A 304 14.96 -19.35 -2.68
N ASP A 305 16.17 -19.76 -2.25
CA ASP A 305 16.63 -19.62 -0.85
C ASP A 305 16.48 -18.19 -0.33
N SER A 306 16.45 -17.26 -1.27
CA SER A 306 16.21 -15.85 -1.02
C SER A 306 14.74 -15.51 -0.76
N TYR A 307 13.78 -16.38 -1.05
CA TYR A 307 12.38 -16.15 -0.82
C TYR A 307 11.98 -16.53 0.61
N PRO A 308 11.08 -15.79 1.26
CA PRO A 308 10.67 -16.11 2.63
C PRO A 308 10.03 -17.49 2.74
N ALA A 309 10.55 -18.33 3.65
CA ALA A 309 10.08 -19.71 3.83
C ALA A 309 8.62 -19.82 4.33
N ASP A 310 8.08 -18.75 4.94
CA ASP A 310 6.77 -18.75 5.59
C ASP A 310 5.71 -18.02 4.76
N GLU A 311 5.70 -18.23 3.44
CA GLU A 311 4.67 -17.65 2.57
C GLU A 311 3.31 -18.27 2.84
N PRO A 312 2.27 -17.49 3.23
CA PRO A 312 0.94 -18.02 3.52
C PRO A 312 0.34 -18.76 2.34
N LEU A 313 -0.32 -19.90 2.60
CA LEU A 313 -1.03 -20.64 1.55
C LEU A 313 -2.26 -19.86 1.05
N ARG A 314 -2.99 -19.18 1.96
CA ARG A 314 -4.19 -18.41 1.62
C ARG A 314 -4.13 -17.02 2.23
N ARG A 315 -4.57 -16.02 1.46
CA ARG A 315 -4.69 -14.64 1.95
C ARG A 315 -5.88 -13.93 1.30
N ALA A 316 -6.96 -13.74 2.07
CA ALA A 316 -8.15 -13.03 1.65
C ALA A 316 -8.69 -12.16 2.80
N PRO A 317 -9.07 -10.87 2.56
CA PRO A 317 -9.57 -9.98 3.60
C PRO A 317 -11.05 -10.21 3.91
N ASP A 318 -11.41 -10.12 5.17
CA ASP A 318 -12.76 -9.76 5.57
C ASP A 318 -12.85 -8.23 5.66
N ILE A 319 -13.63 -7.61 4.78
CA ILE A 319 -13.79 -6.15 4.71
C ILE A 319 -15.12 -5.66 5.28
N ARG A 320 -15.88 -6.51 5.98
CA ARG A 320 -17.22 -6.15 6.51
C ARG A 320 -17.16 -4.93 7.42
N LYS A 321 -16.11 -4.77 8.21
CA LYS A 321 -15.91 -3.61 9.06
C LYS A 321 -15.78 -2.32 8.25
N ALA A 322 -14.91 -2.29 7.25
CA ALA A 322 -14.73 -1.15 6.37
C ALA A 322 -16.02 -0.83 5.58
N ARG A 323 -16.75 -1.85 5.13
CA ARG A 323 -18.07 -1.67 4.49
C ARG A 323 -19.07 -0.98 5.41
N LEU A 324 -19.23 -1.50 6.63
CA LEU A 324 -20.25 -1.03 7.58
C LEU A 324 -19.94 0.35 8.14
N GLN A 325 -18.68 0.64 8.47
CA GLN A 325 -18.30 1.88 9.16
C GLN A 325 -17.89 2.99 8.20
N LEU A 326 -17.33 2.66 7.04
CA LEU A 326 -16.78 3.65 6.11
C LEU A 326 -17.53 3.74 4.78
N GLY A 327 -18.40 2.76 4.49
CA GLY A 327 -19.01 2.63 3.17
C GLY A 327 -18.03 2.19 2.08
N TYR A 328 -16.92 1.54 2.46
CA TYR A 328 -15.93 1.05 1.52
C TYR A 328 -16.46 -0.11 0.68
N GLU A 329 -16.42 0.03 -0.64
CA GLU A 329 -16.79 -1.04 -1.57
C GLU A 329 -15.81 -1.06 -2.75
N PRO A 330 -15.00 -2.14 -2.93
CA PRO A 330 -14.19 -2.30 -4.12
C PRO A 330 -15.08 -2.48 -5.35
N ALA A 331 -14.75 -1.79 -6.43
CA ALA A 331 -15.59 -1.71 -7.63
C ALA A 331 -14.89 -2.16 -8.92
N VAL A 332 -13.55 -2.28 -8.90
CA VAL A 332 -12.77 -2.64 -10.09
C VAL A 332 -12.63 -4.16 -10.17
N PRO A 333 -13.22 -4.82 -11.20
CA PRO A 333 -13.00 -6.24 -11.45
C PRO A 333 -11.50 -6.54 -11.68
N LEU A 334 -11.06 -7.73 -11.29
CA LEU A 334 -9.66 -8.13 -11.44
C LEU A 334 -9.15 -7.97 -12.88
N ASP A 335 -9.96 -8.41 -13.86
CA ASP A 335 -9.59 -8.35 -15.29
C ASP A 335 -9.34 -6.91 -15.75
N ASP A 336 -10.19 -5.97 -15.33
CA ASP A 336 -10.03 -4.55 -15.67
C ASP A 336 -8.76 -3.97 -15.05
N GLY A 337 -8.50 -4.29 -13.78
CA GLY A 337 -7.28 -3.89 -13.11
C GLY A 337 -6.03 -4.46 -13.76
N LEU A 338 -6.03 -5.76 -14.10
CA LEU A 338 -4.93 -6.41 -14.80
C LEU A 338 -4.70 -5.80 -16.20
N LYS A 339 -5.75 -5.51 -16.94
CA LYS A 339 -5.66 -4.87 -18.25
C LYS A 339 -5.03 -3.48 -18.17
N ARG A 340 -5.48 -2.66 -17.22
CA ARG A 340 -4.90 -1.31 -16.98
C ARG A 340 -3.43 -1.41 -16.58
N PHE A 341 -3.11 -2.33 -15.68
CA PHE A 341 -1.74 -2.54 -15.20
C PHE A 341 -0.80 -3.00 -16.33
N LEU A 342 -1.18 -4.03 -17.10
CA LEU A 342 -0.37 -4.52 -18.22
C LEU A 342 -0.20 -3.46 -19.30
N GLY A 343 -1.25 -2.71 -19.64
CA GLY A 343 -1.16 -1.61 -20.59
C GLY A 343 -0.17 -0.54 -20.17
N TRP A 344 -0.14 -0.21 -18.86
CA TRP A 344 0.83 0.73 -18.31
C TRP A 344 2.27 0.15 -18.32
N THR A 345 2.46 -1.11 -17.89
CA THR A 345 3.79 -1.74 -17.84
C THR A 345 4.41 -1.89 -19.22
N ASP A 346 3.61 -2.07 -20.26
CA ASP A 346 4.11 -2.16 -21.64
C ASP A 346 4.85 -0.88 -22.10
N GLY A 347 4.43 0.28 -21.61
CA GLY A 347 5.10 1.56 -21.88
C GLY A 347 6.29 1.89 -20.95
N ILE A 348 6.40 1.21 -19.80
CA ILE A 348 7.31 1.60 -18.71
C ILE A 348 8.39 0.55 -18.44
N TYR A 349 8.03 -0.73 -18.40
CA TYR A 349 8.97 -1.80 -18.09
C TYR A 349 9.91 -2.08 -19.26
N THR A 350 11.13 -2.44 -18.92
CA THR A 350 12.16 -2.81 -19.91
C THR A 350 12.13 -4.29 -20.27
N GLY A 351 11.52 -5.11 -19.42
CA GLY A 351 11.44 -6.56 -19.52
C GLY A 351 12.60 -7.27 -18.79
N ALA A 352 12.26 -8.40 -18.15
CA ALA A 352 13.27 -9.29 -17.58
C ALA A 352 14.19 -9.83 -18.69
N GLN A 353 15.47 -9.98 -18.38
CA GLN A 353 16.51 -10.56 -19.26
C GLN A 353 16.84 -11.97 -18.85
#